data_b8cacdb90ae3b271b932d0805628dfb9
#
_entry.id   b8cacdb90ae3b271b932d0805628dfb9
#
_cell.length_a   1.000
_cell.length_b   1.000
_cell.length_c   1.000
_cell.angle_alpha   90.00
_cell.angle_beta   90.00
_cell.angle_gamma   90.00
#
_symmetry.space_group_name_H-M   'P 1'
#
loop_
_entity.id
_entity.type
_entity.pdbx_description
1 polymer ?
#
loop_
_entity_poly.entity_id
_entity_poly.type
_entity_poly.pdbx_seq_one_letter_code
_entity_poly.pdbx_strand_id
1 'polypeptide(L)'
;VLKYAVLSRSTYYYRVSSENKVKVKAENVGRPIVGYSLTTSCKKICDEEIKECIIELIQDDAFFYGYHKITHSLRREFNLIINRKKVYRLCKELKILKKQRVIKPQAKSSISINRIVKKSNELWESDIKYG
;
A
#
# COMPACT_ATOMS: atom_id res chain seq x y z
N VAL A 1 29.16 -35.84 -14.94
CA VAL A 1 28.30 -35.83 -13.72
C VAL A 1 27.11 -34.93 -13.89
N LEU A 2 27.26 -33.62 -14.29
CA LEU A 2 26.13 -32.65 -14.41
C LEU A 2 25.07 -33.05 -15.44
N LYS A 3 25.43 -33.77 -16.51
CA LYS A 3 24.48 -34.25 -17.52
C LYS A 3 23.49 -35.29 -16.95
N TYR A 4 23.89 -36.10 -15.97
CA TYR A 4 23.03 -37.06 -15.32
C TYR A 4 22.13 -36.47 -14.22
N ALA A 5 22.51 -35.32 -13.67
CA ALA A 5 21.74 -34.66 -12.61
C ALA A 5 20.60 -33.76 -13.13
N VAL A 6 20.42 -33.66 -14.47
CA VAL A 6 19.40 -32.80 -15.12
C VAL A 6 19.45 -31.33 -14.64
N LEU A 7 20.60 -30.92 -14.12
CA LEU A 7 20.82 -29.57 -13.64
C LEU A 7 21.62 -28.73 -14.65
N SER A 8 21.20 -27.50 -14.90
CA SER A 8 21.98 -26.58 -15.71
C SER A 8 23.30 -26.25 -14.99
N ARG A 9 24.37 -26.00 -15.75
CA ARG A 9 25.68 -25.65 -15.22
C ARG A 9 25.59 -24.37 -14.35
N SER A 10 24.84 -23.37 -14.78
CA SER A 10 24.63 -22.14 -14.03
C SER A 10 23.95 -22.35 -12.69
N THR A 11 22.91 -23.19 -12.65
CA THR A 11 22.19 -23.53 -11.41
C THR A 11 23.08 -24.26 -10.41
N TYR A 12 23.94 -25.16 -10.87
CA TYR A 12 24.89 -25.86 -10.01
C TYR A 12 25.86 -24.89 -9.35
N TYR A 13 26.56 -24.07 -10.14
CA TYR A 13 27.52 -23.12 -9.60
C TYR A 13 26.87 -22.04 -8.74
N TYR A 14 25.66 -21.62 -9.05
CA TYR A 14 24.91 -20.71 -8.18
C TYR A 14 24.64 -21.31 -6.80
N ARG A 15 24.22 -22.58 -6.72
CA ARG A 15 23.99 -23.27 -5.44
C ARG A 15 25.27 -23.41 -4.64
N VAL A 16 26.34 -23.91 -5.25
CA VAL A 16 27.65 -24.04 -4.58
C VAL A 16 28.16 -22.70 -4.07
N SER A 17 28.02 -21.63 -4.87
CA SER A 17 28.39 -20.29 -4.46
C SER A 17 27.50 -19.72 -3.34
N SER A 18 26.22 -20.09 -3.30
CA SER A 18 25.27 -19.62 -2.28
C SER A 18 25.42 -20.34 -0.94
N GLU A 19 25.80 -21.62 -0.94
CA GLU A 19 26.07 -22.41 0.28
C GLU A 19 27.26 -21.87 1.06
N ASN A 20 28.29 -21.37 0.34
CA ASN A 20 29.47 -20.80 0.95
C ASN A 20 29.32 -19.32 1.41
N LYS A 21 28.20 -18.67 1.08
CA LYS A 21 27.90 -17.33 1.55
C LYS A 21 27.11 -17.42 2.85
N VAL A 22 27.78 -17.16 3.96
CA VAL A 22 27.09 -16.89 5.22
C VAL A 22 26.13 -15.71 4.96
N LYS A 23 24.83 -15.98 4.96
CA LYS A 23 23.80 -14.95 4.83
C LYS A 23 23.81 -14.11 6.10
N VAL A 24 24.74 -13.17 6.19
CA VAL A 24 24.63 -12.07 7.13
C VAL A 24 23.34 -11.34 6.71
N LYS A 25 22.29 -11.44 7.52
CA LYS A 25 21.08 -10.64 7.34
C LYS A 25 21.52 -9.19 7.49
N ALA A 26 21.76 -8.52 6.37
CA ALA A 26 21.92 -7.08 6.38
C ALA A 26 20.61 -6.51 6.91
N GLU A 27 20.64 -5.85 8.08
CA GLU A 27 19.45 -5.27 8.73
C GLU A 27 18.73 -4.25 7.86
N ASN A 28 19.38 -3.73 6.82
CA ASN A 28 18.83 -2.76 5.88
C ASN A 28 19.16 -3.14 4.44
N VAL A 29 18.40 -4.07 3.87
CA VAL A 29 18.45 -4.36 2.43
C VAL A 29 17.56 -3.37 1.69
N GLY A 30 18.12 -2.26 1.21
CA GLY A 30 17.38 -1.28 0.42
C GLY A 30 18.13 0.04 0.24
N ARG A 31 17.59 0.88 -0.63
CA ARG A 31 18.11 2.23 -0.82
C ARG A 31 17.89 3.04 0.45
N PRO A 32 18.89 3.80 0.95
CA PRO A 32 18.73 4.64 2.13
C PRO A 32 17.57 5.63 1.94
N ILE A 33 16.84 5.87 3.03
CA ILE A 33 15.68 6.76 3.03
C ILE A 33 16.17 8.20 2.87
N VAL A 34 15.64 8.88 1.86
CA VAL A 34 15.92 10.28 1.62
C VAL A 34 15.13 11.13 2.60
N GLY A 35 15.84 11.88 3.48
CA GLY A 35 15.26 12.71 4.54
C GLY A 35 14.73 14.07 4.08
N TYR A 36 14.52 14.30 2.78
CA TYR A 36 14.01 15.56 2.24
C TYR A 36 13.06 15.34 1.05
N SER A 37 12.28 16.34 0.71
CA SER A 37 11.50 16.42 -0.54
C SER A 37 11.79 17.74 -1.25
N LEU A 38 11.45 17.83 -2.54
CA LEU A 38 11.60 19.04 -3.33
C LEU A 38 10.27 19.76 -3.46
N THR A 39 10.32 21.07 -3.54
CA THR A 39 9.20 21.88 -4.01
C THR A 39 9.21 21.97 -5.54
N THR A 40 8.15 22.48 -6.13
CA THR A 40 8.09 22.81 -7.57
C THR A 40 9.17 23.84 -7.97
N SER A 41 9.62 24.67 -7.03
CA SER A 41 10.74 25.62 -7.21
C SER A 41 12.12 25.00 -6.92
N CYS A 42 12.23 23.65 -6.88
CA CYS A 42 13.47 22.91 -6.59
C CYS A 42 14.12 23.19 -5.21
N LYS A 43 13.41 23.84 -4.28
CA LYS A 43 13.89 24.02 -2.90
C LYS A 43 13.77 22.69 -2.14
N LYS A 44 14.81 22.33 -1.39
CA LYS A 44 14.78 21.16 -0.49
C LYS A 44 14.09 21.51 0.82
N ILE A 45 13.16 20.67 1.22
CA ILE A 45 12.44 20.74 2.51
C ILE A 45 12.71 19.43 3.26
N CYS A 46 13.14 19.52 4.52
CA CYS A 46 13.46 18.35 5.32
C CYS A 46 12.19 17.63 5.81
N ASP A 47 12.34 16.40 6.27
CA ASP A 47 11.20 15.59 6.71
C ASP A 47 10.55 16.16 7.98
N GLU A 48 11.31 16.87 8.81
CA GLU A 48 10.81 17.57 10.01
C GLU A 48 9.87 18.73 9.62
N GLU A 49 10.28 19.59 8.70
CA GLU A 49 9.44 20.68 8.18
C GLU A 49 8.16 20.13 7.52
N ILE A 50 8.25 19.01 6.81
CA ILE A 50 7.08 18.36 6.22
C ILE A 50 6.13 17.84 7.31
N LYS A 51 6.65 17.33 8.43
CA LYS A 51 5.82 16.91 9.57
C LYS A 51 5.08 18.09 10.20
N GLU A 52 5.72 19.25 10.30
CA GLU A 52 5.09 20.48 10.77
C GLU A 52 3.95 20.91 9.84
N CYS A 53 4.18 20.92 8.52
CA CYS A 53 3.11 21.17 7.55
C CYS A 53 1.94 20.19 7.66
N ILE A 54 2.21 18.92 7.95
CA ILE A 54 1.16 17.90 8.15
C ILE A 54 0.35 18.22 9.41
N ILE A 55 1.00 18.64 10.50
CA ILE A 55 0.35 18.99 11.77
C ILE A 55 -0.51 20.23 11.57
N GLU A 56 0.00 21.26 10.89
CA GLU A 56 -0.74 22.48 10.54
C GLU A 56 -2.02 22.15 9.76
N LEU A 57 -1.90 21.37 8.68
CA LEU A 57 -3.07 20.92 7.91
C LEU A 57 -4.13 20.20 8.76
N ILE A 58 -3.71 19.41 9.75
CA ILE A 58 -4.64 18.64 10.59
C ILE A 58 -5.33 19.53 11.63
N GLN A 59 -4.65 20.57 12.12
CA GLN A 59 -5.23 21.54 13.06
C GLN A 59 -6.33 22.37 12.42
N ASP A 60 -6.21 22.66 11.12
CA ASP A 60 -7.24 23.37 10.36
C ASP A 60 -8.42 22.42 10.04
N ASP A 61 -8.76 22.24 8.78
CA ASP A 61 -9.93 21.48 8.33
C ASP A 61 -9.65 20.00 8.07
N ALA A 62 -8.39 19.59 8.07
CA ALA A 62 -7.97 18.26 7.60
C ALA A 62 -7.96 17.18 8.69
N PHE A 63 -8.56 17.40 9.87
CA PHE A 63 -8.62 16.40 10.96
C PHE A 63 -9.18 15.04 10.50
N PHE A 64 -10.12 15.04 9.55
CA PHE A 64 -10.71 13.82 8.98
C PHE A 64 -9.98 13.26 7.78
N TYR A 65 -8.89 13.90 7.32
CA TYR A 65 -8.19 13.47 6.12
C TYR A 65 -7.34 12.23 6.39
N GLY A 66 -7.41 11.28 5.44
CA GLY A 66 -6.44 10.20 5.38
C GLY A 66 -5.18 10.65 4.62
N TYR A 67 -4.09 9.90 4.76
CA TYR A 67 -2.79 10.24 4.15
C TYR A 67 -2.86 10.50 2.63
N HIS A 68 -3.85 9.97 1.91
CA HIS A 68 -4.07 10.28 0.49
C HIS A 68 -4.49 11.74 0.29
N LYS A 69 -5.47 12.22 1.06
CA LYS A 69 -5.93 13.61 0.99
C LYS A 69 -4.83 14.55 1.49
N ILE A 70 -4.17 14.22 2.61
CA ILE A 70 -3.01 14.97 3.12
C ILE A 70 -1.93 15.10 2.04
N THR A 71 -1.64 14.02 1.28
CA THR A 71 -0.67 14.12 0.16
C THR A 71 -1.13 15.13 -0.89
N HIS A 72 -2.42 15.19 -1.16
CA HIS A 72 -2.98 16.12 -2.14
C HIS A 72 -2.89 17.56 -1.66
N SER A 73 -3.26 17.83 -0.40
CA SER A 73 -3.13 19.15 0.21
C SER A 73 -1.68 19.64 0.26
N LEU A 74 -0.74 18.76 0.66
CA LEU A 74 0.70 19.10 0.65
C LEU A 74 1.21 19.52 -0.73
N ARG A 75 0.73 18.88 -1.78
CA ARG A 75 1.10 19.24 -3.16
C ARG A 75 0.47 20.53 -3.61
N ARG A 76 -0.78 20.80 -3.20
CA ARG A 76 -1.55 21.97 -3.62
C ARG A 76 -1.17 23.23 -2.85
N GLU A 77 -1.04 23.14 -1.54
CA GLU A 77 -0.86 24.28 -0.65
C GLU A 77 0.62 24.62 -0.47
N PHE A 78 1.45 23.60 -0.29
CA PHE A 78 2.90 23.78 -0.08
C PHE A 78 3.74 23.53 -1.33
N ASN A 79 3.11 23.27 -2.49
CA ASN A 79 3.80 23.00 -3.76
C ASN A 79 4.89 21.92 -3.66
N LEU A 80 4.68 20.89 -2.82
CA LEU A 80 5.63 19.82 -2.57
C LEU A 80 5.55 18.72 -3.63
N ILE A 81 6.71 18.32 -4.16
CA ILE A 81 6.83 17.11 -4.99
C ILE A 81 7.09 15.93 -4.06
N ILE A 82 6.02 15.33 -3.56
CA ILE A 82 6.10 14.26 -2.56
C ILE A 82 5.33 13.01 -2.98
N ASN A 83 5.87 11.83 -2.64
CA ASN A 83 5.22 10.55 -2.91
C ASN A 83 4.30 10.15 -1.75
N ARG A 84 3.15 9.55 -2.06
CA ARG A 84 2.19 9.00 -1.08
C ARG A 84 2.83 8.04 -0.06
N LYS A 85 3.78 7.21 -0.50
CA LYS A 85 4.51 6.29 0.38
C LYS A 85 5.31 7.02 1.46
N LYS A 86 5.90 8.18 1.11
CA LYS A 86 6.63 9.02 2.07
C LYS A 86 5.68 9.66 3.06
N VAL A 87 4.57 10.26 2.59
CA VAL A 87 3.54 10.84 3.47
C VAL A 87 2.97 9.78 4.42
N TYR A 88 2.68 8.58 3.93
CA TYR A 88 2.23 7.47 4.78
C TYR A 88 3.23 7.16 5.91
N ARG A 89 4.53 7.10 5.60
CA ARG A 89 5.59 6.89 6.59
C ARG A 89 5.60 8.00 7.65
N LEU A 90 5.59 9.27 7.22
CA LEU A 90 5.58 10.42 8.12
C LEU A 90 4.32 10.45 9.00
N CYS A 91 3.15 10.19 8.44
CA CYS A 91 1.90 10.06 9.20
C CYS A 91 1.94 8.89 10.20
N LYS A 92 2.63 7.79 9.87
CA LYS A 92 2.84 6.65 10.79
C LYS A 92 3.75 7.05 11.95
N GLU A 93 4.84 7.76 11.68
CA GLU A 93 5.77 8.28 12.68
C GLU A 93 5.06 9.25 13.64
N LEU A 94 4.19 10.12 13.12
CA LEU A 94 3.37 11.04 13.90
C LEU A 94 2.17 10.38 14.60
N LYS A 95 1.93 9.07 14.38
CA LYS A 95 0.78 8.31 14.93
C LYS A 95 -0.60 8.87 14.54
N ILE A 96 -0.69 9.57 13.42
CA ILE A 96 -1.92 10.21 12.91
C ILE A 96 -2.73 9.28 12.00
N LEU A 97 -2.18 8.12 11.62
CA LEU A 97 -2.88 7.19 10.73
C LEU A 97 -4.19 6.69 11.35
N LYS A 98 -5.29 6.90 10.63
CA LYS A 98 -6.59 6.34 11.03
C LYS A 98 -6.61 4.84 10.83
N LYS A 99 -7.32 4.14 11.71
CA LYS A 99 -7.56 2.69 11.56
C LYS A 99 -8.26 2.44 10.24
N GLN A 100 -7.72 1.50 9.47
CA GLN A 100 -8.35 1.09 8.23
C GLN A 100 -9.70 0.43 8.52
N ARG A 101 -10.73 0.82 7.76
CA ARG A 101 -12.05 0.18 7.86
C ARG A 101 -11.92 -1.29 7.50
N VAL A 102 -12.26 -2.16 8.42
CA VAL A 102 -12.36 -3.60 8.14
C VAL A 102 -13.64 -3.80 7.34
N ILE A 103 -13.49 -4.10 6.07
CA ILE A 103 -14.60 -4.52 5.22
C ILE A 103 -14.93 -5.96 5.64
N LYS A 104 -16.03 -6.14 6.37
CA LYS A 104 -16.53 -7.49 6.63
C LYS A 104 -16.86 -8.10 5.26
N PRO A 105 -16.37 -9.31 4.94
CA PRO A 105 -16.78 -9.97 3.72
C PRO A 105 -18.31 -10.07 3.77
N GLN A 106 -18.99 -9.51 2.77
CA GLN A 106 -20.41 -9.73 2.62
C GLN A 106 -20.65 -11.23 2.55
N ALA A 107 -21.42 -11.76 3.48
CA ALA A 107 -21.89 -13.12 3.34
C ALA A 107 -22.55 -13.21 1.95
N LYS A 108 -22.06 -14.10 1.09
CA LYS A 108 -22.71 -14.34 -0.19
C LYS A 108 -24.16 -14.63 0.12
N SER A 109 -25.06 -13.76 -0.34
CA SER A 109 -26.49 -14.00 -0.13
C SER A 109 -26.80 -15.34 -0.79
N SER A 110 -27.08 -16.33 0.02
CA SER A 110 -27.39 -17.69 -0.45
C SER A 110 -28.79 -17.83 -0.99
N ILE A 111 -29.47 -16.71 -1.26
CA ILE A 111 -30.88 -16.72 -1.60
C ILE A 111 -31.14 -17.42 -2.94
N SER A 112 -30.20 -17.36 -3.88
CA SER A 112 -30.38 -17.98 -5.20
C SER A 112 -29.47 -19.19 -5.48
N ILE A 113 -28.53 -19.49 -4.57
CA ILE A 113 -27.56 -20.57 -4.78
C ILE A 113 -28.18 -21.90 -4.31
N ASN A 114 -28.35 -22.83 -5.24
CA ASN A 114 -28.79 -24.23 -5.04
C ASN A 114 -30.29 -24.44 -4.79
N ARG A 115 -31.18 -23.61 -5.25
CA ARG A 115 -32.61 -23.96 -5.31
C ARG A 115 -32.89 -24.73 -6.61
N ILE A 116 -33.26 -25.98 -6.46
CA ILE A 116 -33.74 -26.80 -7.60
C ILE A 116 -35.23 -26.46 -7.80
N VAL A 117 -35.50 -25.64 -8.82
CA VAL A 117 -36.86 -25.27 -9.22
C VAL A 117 -37.45 -26.44 -10.01
N LYS A 118 -38.54 -27.07 -9.53
CA LYS A 118 -39.14 -28.23 -10.16
C LYS A 118 -40.40 -27.88 -10.96
N LYS A 119 -41.03 -26.75 -10.66
CA LYS A 119 -42.28 -26.33 -11.29
C LYS A 119 -42.22 -24.85 -11.65
N SER A 120 -43.05 -24.43 -12.60
CA SER A 120 -43.24 -23.03 -12.93
C SER A 120 -43.85 -22.29 -11.73
N ASN A 121 -43.43 -21.03 -11.51
CA ASN A 121 -43.83 -20.15 -10.41
C ASN A 121 -43.40 -20.58 -8.99
N GLU A 122 -42.43 -21.48 -8.84
CA GLU A 122 -41.83 -21.79 -7.55
C GLU A 122 -40.81 -20.75 -7.06
N LEU A 123 -40.20 -20.01 -7.97
CA LEU A 123 -39.20 -18.98 -7.66
C LEU A 123 -39.44 -17.72 -8.48
N TRP A 124 -39.57 -16.59 -7.78
CA TRP A 124 -39.65 -15.28 -8.37
C TRP A 124 -38.43 -14.47 -7.94
N GLU A 125 -37.70 -13.95 -8.89
CA GLU A 125 -36.56 -13.04 -8.63
C GLU A 125 -36.91 -11.67 -9.24
N SER A 126 -36.76 -10.61 -8.43
CA SER A 126 -36.93 -9.25 -8.89
C SER A 126 -35.64 -8.46 -8.66
N ASP A 127 -35.15 -7.82 -9.70
CA ASP A 127 -34.03 -6.88 -9.63
C ASP A 127 -34.55 -5.45 -9.71
N ILE A 128 -34.33 -4.67 -8.65
CA ILE A 128 -34.73 -3.26 -8.59
C ILE A 128 -33.52 -2.42 -8.96
N LYS A 129 -33.52 -1.86 -10.15
CA LYS A 129 -32.49 -0.94 -10.64
C LYS A 129 -32.94 0.49 -10.35
N TYR A 130 -32.24 1.16 -9.44
CA TYR A 130 -32.40 2.60 -9.26
C TYR A 130 -31.62 3.32 -10.38
N GLY A 131 -32.34 4.16 -11.15
CA GLY A 131 -31.76 5.04 -12.18
C GLY A 131 -31.14 6.29 -11.59
#